data_3c838aea212f978b19a62beed37f4c5b
#
_entry.id   3c838aea212f978b19a62beed37f4c5b
#
_cell.length_a   1.000
_cell.length_b   1.000
_cell.length_c   1.000
_cell.angle_alpha   90.00
_cell.angle_beta   90.00
_cell.angle_gamma   90.00
#
_symmetry.space_group_name_H-M   'P 1'
#
loop_
_entity.id
_entity.type
_entity.pdbx_description
1 polymer ?
#
loop_
_entity_poly.entity_id
_entity_poly.type
_entity_poly.pdbx_seq_one_letter_code
_entity_poly.pdbx_strand_id
1 'polypeptide(L)'
;MAWIEGGTFLIGSDHGYPEEAPARPASTGGFWIDRHPVTNRDFNRFVQETGHVTLAERPADPAAYPDADPDLLVPSSSVFVQPRRPVRLDDAYQWWAYVPGADWRHPQGPETSAKKLSKHPVVHVAYEDALAYASWAGKELPTETEWELAARGGLEGATYAWGDEEVPGGRYMANTWQGEFPMTNELRDGWEWTSPVGTFPPNGYGLYDMTGNVWEWTADGFGPQDVPIPRKVTKGGSFLCAPNYCHRYRPAARMAQPVDTSTCHLGLRCVVREA
;
A
#
# COMPACT_ATOMS: atom_id res chain seq x y z
N MET A 1 -10.64 14.03 -6.94
CA MET A 1 -9.53 14.44 -6.05
C MET A 1 -10.07 15.35 -4.95
N ALA A 2 -9.31 15.55 -3.88
CA ALA A 2 -9.56 16.53 -2.82
C ALA A 2 -8.37 17.48 -2.75
N TRP A 3 -8.63 18.76 -2.48
CA TRP A 3 -7.59 19.74 -2.21
C TRP A 3 -7.13 19.61 -0.76
N ILE A 4 -5.82 19.56 -0.55
CA ILE A 4 -5.17 19.61 0.75
C ILE A 4 -4.41 20.91 0.84
N GLU A 5 -4.79 21.74 1.82
CA GLU A 5 -4.05 22.96 2.12
C GLU A 5 -2.66 22.58 2.62
N GLY A 6 -1.65 23.16 2.00
CA GLY A 6 -0.28 22.99 2.45
C GLY A 6 -0.08 23.64 3.81
N GLY A 7 1.04 23.38 4.44
CA GLY A 7 1.38 23.95 5.73
C GLY A 7 2.48 23.16 6.43
N THR A 8 2.73 23.51 7.69
CA THR A 8 3.68 22.83 8.55
C THR A 8 2.92 21.98 9.57
N PHE A 9 3.35 20.73 9.73
CA PHE A 9 2.77 19.76 10.67
C PHE A 9 3.87 18.86 11.23
N LEU A 10 3.56 18.03 12.22
CA LEU A 10 4.48 17.02 12.75
C LEU A 10 4.34 15.73 11.95
N ILE A 11 5.39 15.39 11.16
CA ILE A 11 5.52 14.10 10.48
C ILE A 11 6.21 13.08 11.40
N GLY A 12 5.79 11.82 11.32
CA GLY A 12 6.35 10.73 12.12
C GLY A 12 5.72 10.61 13.50
N SER A 13 6.33 9.78 14.33
CA SER A 13 5.87 9.50 15.70
C SER A 13 7.02 9.00 16.57
N ASP A 14 7.09 9.47 17.83
CA ASP A 14 8.03 8.94 18.84
C ASP A 14 7.46 7.74 19.60
N HIS A 15 6.23 7.33 19.28
CA HIS A 15 5.49 6.26 19.95
C HIS A 15 5.21 5.05 19.06
N GLY A 16 5.76 5.05 17.83
CA GLY A 16 5.58 4.00 16.84
C GLY A 16 6.78 3.08 16.70
N TYR A 17 7.01 2.61 15.46
CA TYR A 17 8.20 1.86 15.12
C TYR A 17 9.44 2.77 15.05
N PRO A 18 10.66 2.24 15.26
CA PRO A 18 11.88 3.04 15.24
C PRO A 18 12.06 3.88 13.96
N GLU A 19 11.61 3.40 12.82
CA GLU A 19 11.69 4.10 11.54
C GLU A 19 10.72 5.29 11.42
N GLU A 20 9.75 5.42 12.32
CA GLU A 20 8.82 6.54 12.37
C GLU A 20 9.42 7.75 13.12
N ALA A 21 10.37 7.50 14.01
CA ALA A 21 11.00 8.51 14.85
C ALA A 21 12.20 9.18 14.15
N PRO A 22 12.55 10.42 14.57
CA PRO A 22 11.80 11.26 15.51
C PRO A 22 10.62 11.96 14.83
N ALA A 23 9.57 12.24 15.61
CA ALA A 23 8.55 13.20 15.18
C ALA A 23 9.21 14.56 14.95
N ARG A 24 8.99 15.18 13.79
CA ARG A 24 9.66 16.42 13.39
C ARG A 24 8.75 17.32 12.58
N PRO A 25 8.93 18.64 12.60
CA PRO A 25 8.23 19.51 11.69
C PRO A 25 8.57 19.21 10.23
N ALA A 26 7.55 19.17 9.38
CA ALA A 26 7.66 19.08 7.93
C ALA A 26 6.66 20.03 7.29
N SER A 27 6.98 20.52 6.09
CA SER A 27 6.13 21.45 5.36
C SER A 27 5.95 21.00 3.94
N THR A 28 4.77 21.26 3.37
CA THR A 28 4.47 21.06 1.95
C THR A 28 3.60 22.20 1.44
N GLY A 29 3.64 22.46 0.13
CA GLY A 29 2.66 23.32 -0.55
C GLY A 29 1.29 22.66 -0.58
N GLY A 30 0.28 23.39 -1.08
CA GLY A 30 -1.03 22.83 -1.36
C GLY A 30 -0.99 21.87 -2.58
N PHE A 31 -1.84 20.85 -2.56
CA PHE A 31 -1.90 19.83 -3.62
C PHE A 31 -3.28 19.17 -3.70
N TRP A 32 -3.58 18.63 -4.86
CA TRP A 32 -4.71 17.75 -5.06
C TRP A 32 -4.29 16.29 -4.85
N ILE A 33 -5.09 15.50 -4.13
CA ILE A 33 -4.85 14.08 -3.92
C ILE A 33 -6.07 13.25 -4.32
N ASP A 34 -5.88 12.07 -4.86
CA ASP A 34 -6.97 11.14 -5.14
C ASP A 34 -7.70 10.78 -3.85
N ARG A 35 -9.05 10.80 -3.88
CA ARG A 35 -9.87 10.54 -2.68
C ARG A 35 -9.74 9.11 -2.16
N HIS A 36 -9.30 8.19 -3.00
CA HIS A 36 -9.10 6.77 -2.66
C HIS A 36 -7.96 6.21 -3.51
N PRO A 37 -7.42 5.02 -3.17
CA PRO A 37 -6.43 4.33 -4.00
C PRO A 37 -6.95 4.10 -5.42
N VAL A 38 -6.03 3.98 -6.37
CA VAL A 38 -6.34 3.62 -7.77
C VAL A 38 -7.06 2.27 -7.79
N THR A 39 -8.21 2.22 -8.46
CA THR A 39 -9.01 1.00 -8.52
C THR A 39 -8.61 0.08 -9.68
N ASN A 40 -8.99 -1.20 -9.61
CA ASN A 40 -8.83 -2.14 -10.73
C ASN A 40 -9.49 -1.62 -12.02
N ARG A 41 -10.61 -0.90 -11.92
CA ARG A 41 -11.26 -0.28 -13.08
C ARG A 41 -10.37 0.79 -13.71
N ASP A 42 -9.80 1.67 -12.89
CA ASP A 42 -9.00 2.79 -13.37
C ASP A 42 -7.67 2.29 -13.96
N PHE A 43 -7.05 1.31 -13.31
CA PHE A 43 -5.84 0.66 -13.80
C PHE A 43 -6.07 -0.16 -15.08
N ASN A 44 -7.20 -0.85 -15.18
CA ASN A 44 -7.58 -1.55 -16.40
C ASN A 44 -7.74 -0.59 -17.59
N ARG A 45 -8.31 0.59 -17.36
CA ARG A 45 -8.41 1.64 -18.40
C ARG A 45 -7.01 2.08 -18.85
N PHE A 46 -6.10 2.34 -17.94
CA PHE A 46 -4.70 2.66 -18.24
C PHE A 46 -4.06 1.60 -19.12
N VAL A 47 -4.17 0.33 -18.72
CA VAL A 47 -3.60 -0.79 -19.49
C VAL A 47 -4.24 -0.90 -20.89
N GLN A 48 -5.55 -0.73 -21.01
CA GLN A 48 -6.23 -0.76 -22.31
C GLN A 48 -5.79 0.38 -23.25
N GLU A 49 -5.53 1.56 -22.71
CA GLU A 49 -5.14 2.73 -23.52
C GLU A 49 -3.64 2.72 -23.88
N THR A 50 -2.79 2.11 -23.08
CA THR A 50 -1.32 2.15 -23.25
C THR A 50 -0.69 0.85 -23.70
N GLY A 51 -1.35 -0.28 -23.47
CA GLY A 51 -0.76 -1.60 -23.64
C GLY A 51 0.30 -1.94 -22.57
N HIS A 52 0.30 -1.24 -21.41
CA HIS A 52 1.28 -1.45 -20.36
C HIS A 52 1.27 -2.90 -19.85
N VAL A 53 2.45 -3.48 -19.71
CA VAL A 53 2.67 -4.81 -19.12
C VAL A 53 3.41 -4.61 -17.81
N THR A 54 2.77 -4.99 -16.71
CA THR A 54 3.34 -4.77 -15.37
C THR A 54 4.56 -5.64 -15.10
N LEU A 55 5.35 -5.27 -14.09
CA LEU A 55 6.50 -6.06 -13.66
C LEU A 55 6.11 -7.51 -13.35
N ALA A 56 4.99 -7.72 -12.67
CA ALA A 56 4.48 -9.05 -12.32
C ALA A 56 4.12 -9.92 -13.54
N GLU A 57 3.83 -9.29 -14.69
CA GLU A 57 3.48 -9.98 -15.94
C GLU A 57 4.70 -10.29 -16.82
N ARG A 58 5.92 -9.93 -16.38
CA ARG A 58 7.18 -10.15 -17.11
C ARG A 58 8.08 -11.14 -16.36
N PRO A 59 8.86 -11.97 -17.08
CA PRO A 59 9.92 -12.75 -16.45
C PRO A 59 10.93 -11.82 -15.77
N ALA A 60 11.45 -12.21 -14.61
CA ALA A 60 12.53 -11.48 -13.97
C ALA A 60 13.82 -11.63 -14.79
N ASP A 61 14.64 -10.56 -14.80
CA ASP A 61 15.94 -10.59 -15.50
C ASP A 61 16.94 -11.46 -14.73
N PRO A 62 17.43 -12.57 -15.32
CA PRO A 62 18.43 -13.41 -14.67
C PRO A 62 19.70 -12.66 -14.27
N ALA A 63 20.06 -11.58 -14.99
CA ALA A 63 21.25 -10.79 -14.66
C ALA A 63 21.07 -9.98 -13.37
N ALA A 64 19.84 -9.60 -13.03
CA ALA A 64 19.52 -8.92 -11.78
C ALA A 64 19.46 -9.88 -10.59
N TYR A 65 19.22 -11.18 -10.83
CA TYR A 65 19.05 -12.22 -9.82
C TYR A 65 19.92 -13.46 -10.11
N PRO A 66 21.25 -13.34 -10.10
CA PRO A 66 22.15 -14.41 -10.54
C PRO A 66 22.10 -15.68 -9.67
N ASP A 67 21.66 -15.55 -8.41
CA ASP A 67 21.57 -16.66 -7.46
C ASP A 67 20.14 -17.23 -7.36
N ALA A 68 19.17 -16.71 -8.13
CA ALA A 68 17.81 -17.20 -8.09
C ALA A 68 17.66 -18.52 -8.85
N ASP A 69 16.75 -19.36 -8.34
CA ASP A 69 16.33 -20.55 -9.08
C ASP A 69 15.70 -20.12 -10.41
N PRO A 70 16.17 -20.61 -11.56
CA PRO A 70 15.60 -20.27 -12.87
C PRO A 70 14.09 -20.50 -12.98
N ASP A 71 13.56 -21.48 -12.27
CA ASP A 71 12.13 -21.77 -12.25
C ASP A 71 11.28 -20.67 -11.55
N LEU A 72 11.93 -19.80 -10.76
CA LEU A 72 11.29 -18.64 -10.12
C LEU A 72 11.36 -17.37 -10.97
N LEU A 73 12.11 -17.36 -12.09
CA LEU A 73 12.24 -16.19 -12.96
C LEU A 73 11.07 -16.01 -13.96
N VAL A 74 10.00 -16.77 -13.78
CA VAL A 74 8.76 -16.63 -14.57
C VAL A 74 7.90 -15.47 -14.07
N PRO A 75 6.97 -14.93 -14.88
CA PRO A 75 6.02 -13.91 -14.43
C PRO A 75 5.32 -14.33 -13.15
N SER A 76 5.51 -13.57 -12.07
CA SER A 76 5.08 -13.96 -10.73
C SER A 76 4.95 -12.75 -9.81
N SER A 77 4.25 -12.91 -8.71
CA SER A 77 4.19 -11.90 -7.66
C SER A 77 3.99 -12.53 -6.28
N SER A 78 4.27 -11.77 -5.23
CA SER A 78 4.13 -12.24 -3.85
C SER A 78 2.67 -12.22 -3.40
N VAL A 79 2.19 -13.37 -2.94
CA VAL A 79 0.83 -13.58 -2.44
C VAL A 79 0.87 -14.05 -1.00
N PHE A 80 0.00 -13.50 -0.17
CA PHE A 80 -0.23 -14.00 1.17
C PHE A 80 -0.93 -15.36 1.10
N VAL A 81 -0.36 -16.35 1.80
CA VAL A 81 -0.93 -17.69 1.94
C VAL A 81 -1.06 -17.99 3.43
N GLN A 82 -2.28 -18.05 3.92
CA GLN A 82 -2.53 -18.31 5.34
C GLN A 82 -1.94 -19.67 5.76
N PRO A 83 -1.06 -19.72 6.77
CA PRO A 83 -0.51 -20.98 7.26
C PRO A 83 -1.58 -21.88 7.89
N ARG A 84 -1.41 -23.20 7.78
CA ARG A 84 -2.34 -24.19 8.37
C ARG A 84 -1.98 -24.57 9.81
N ARG A 85 -0.86 -24.08 10.33
CA ARG A 85 -0.35 -24.36 11.70
C ARG A 85 0.41 -23.13 12.20
N PRO A 86 0.54 -22.96 13.52
CA PRO A 86 1.28 -21.84 14.10
C PRO A 86 2.69 -21.72 13.51
N VAL A 87 3.09 -20.50 13.20
CA VAL A 87 4.37 -20.14 12.60
C VAL A 87 5.06 -19.06 13.44
N ARG A 88 6.36 -18.91 13.24
CA ARG A 88 7.12 -17.82 13.87
C ARG A 88 6.92 -16.53 13.09
N LEU A 89 6.72 -15.42 13.79
CA LEU A 89 6.49 -14.12 13.15
C LEU A 89 7.78 -13.43 12.65
N ASP A 90 8.95 -14.00 12.93
CA ASP A 90 10.25 -13.50 12.47
C ASP A 90 10.70 -14.08 11.11
N ASP A 91 9.90 -14.96 10.51
CA ASP A 91 10.15 -15.56 9.20
C ASP A 91 8.93 -15.40 8.28
N ALA A 92 8.96 -14.34 7.49
CA ALA A 92 7.87 -13.98 6.59
C ALA A 92 7.63 -14.99 5.45
N TYR A 93 8.62 -15.81 5.10
CA TYR A 93 8.47 -16.85 4.08
C TYR A 93 7.46 -17.93 4.47
N GLN A 94 7.03 -17.99 5.73
CA GLN A 94 6.03 -18.95 6.18
C GLN A 94 4.60 -18.58 5.76
N TRP A 95 4.35 -17.34 5.31
CA TRP A 95 3.03 -16.87 4.82
C TRP A 95 3.11 -16.06 3.52
N TRP A 96 4.32 -15.84 2.98
CA TRP A 96 4.47 -15.27 1.65
C TRP A 96 4.91 -16.36 0.66
N ALA A 97 4.18 -16.45 -0.44
CA ALA A 97 4.54 -17.29 -1.56
C ALA A 97 4.77 -16.44 -2.82
N TYR A 98 5.83 -16.73 -3.57
CA TYR A 98 6.03 -16.17 -4.90
C TYR A 98 5.25 -17.05 -5.88
N VAL A 99 4.13 -16.53 -6.41
CA VAL A 99 3.14 -17.31 -7.13
C VAL A 99 3.20 -17.00 -8.63
N PRO A 100 3.57 -17.99 -9.47
CA PRO A 100 3.52 -17.85 -10.93
C PRO A 100 2.12 -17.47 -11.41
N GLY A 101 2.05 -16.46 -12.28
CA GLY A 101 0.79 -15.95 -12.83
C GLY A 101 -0.05 -15.13 -11.87
N ALA A 102 0.46 -14.78 -10.67
CA ALA A 102 -0.15 -13.75 -9.83
C ALA A 102 0.21 -12.37 -10.38
N ASP A 103 -0.80 -11.57 -10.63
CA ASP A 103 -0.71 -10.20 -11.15
C ASP A 103 -1.95 -9.38 -10.74
N TRP A 104 -2.06 -8.16 -11.22
CA TRP A 104 -3.21 -7.30 -10.92
C TRP A 104 -4.55 -7.84 -11.44
N ARG A 105 -4.55 -8.73 -12.46
CA ARG A 105 -5.76 -9.42 -12.97
C ARG A 105 -6.08 -10.68 -12.18
N HIS A 106 -5.07 -11.29 -11.56
CA HIS A 106 -5.13 -12.59 -10.88
C HIS A 106 -4.52 -12.46 -9.46
N PRO A 107 -5.18 -11.72 -8.53
CA PRO A 107 -4.55 -11.25 -7.29
C PRO A 107 -4.16 -12.32 -6.27
N GLN A 108 -4.69 -13.54 -6.37
CA GLN A 108 -4.25 -14.68 -5.56
C GLN A 108 -3.67 -15.82 -6.43
N GLY A 109 -3.29 -15.52 -7.68
CA GLY A 109 -2.75 -16.48 -8.64
C GLY A 109 -3.72 -16.78 -9.79
N PRO A 110 -3.30 -17.60 -10.77
CA PRO A 110 -3.92 -17.71 -12.10
C PRO A 110 -5.39 -18.19 -12.08
N GLU A 111 -5.82 -18.88 -11.02
CA GLU A 111 -7.22 -19.34 -10.87
C GLU A 111 -8.16 -18.24 -10.35
N THR A 112 -7.64 -17.07 -10.01
CA THR A 112 -8.42 -15.95 -9.49
C THR A 112 -8.65 -14.87 -10.55
N SER A 113 -9.55 -13.92 -10.30
CA SER A 113 -9.83 -12.86 -11.26
C SER A 113 -10.31 -11.57 -10.61
N ALA A 114 -9.68 -10.46 -10.96
CA ALA A 114 -10.09 -9.12 -10.56
C ALA A 114 -11.33 -8.57 -11.28
N LYS A 115 -11.92 -9.30 -12.24
CA LYS A 115 -13.08 -8.84 -13.03
C LYS A 115 -14.27 -8.38 -12.19
N LYS A 116 -14.50 -9.03 -11.04
CA LYS A 116 -15.57 -8.67 -10.10
C LYS A 116 -15.11 -7.67 -9.04
N LEU A 117 -13.85 -7.31 -9.02
CA LEU A 117 -13.20 -6.43 -8.05
C LEU A 117 -12.96 -5.03 -8.62
N SER A 118 -13.80 -4.56 -9.55
CA SER A 118 -13.58 -3.30 -10.29
C SER A 118 -13.46 -2.06 -9.39
N LYS A 119 -14.10 -2.07 -8.21
CA LYS A 119 -14.05 -1.00 -7.20
C LYS A 119 -13.00 -1.23 -6.11
N HIS A 120 -12.29 -2.35 -6.11
CA HIS A 120 -11.20 -2.60 -5.17
C HIS A 120 -9.93 -1.90 -5.64
N PRO A 121 -9.00 -1.57 -4.73
CA PRO A 121 -7.67 -1.09 -5.10
C PRO A 121 -6.99 -2.08 -6.04
N VAL A 122 -6.26 -1.58 -7.02
CA VAL A 122 -5.33 -2.39 -7.79
C VAL A 122 -4.18 -2.81 -6.86
N VAL A 123 -3.73 -4.04 -7.01
CA VAL A 123 -2.59 -4.63 -6.28
C VAL A 123 -1.60 -5.25 -7.27
N HIS A 124 -0.48 -5.78 -6.78
CA HIS A 124 0.61 -6.30 -7.62
C HIS A 124 1.22 -5.26 -8.56
N VAL A 125 1.26 -4.01 -8.09
CA VAL A 125 1.82 -2.87 -8.81
C VAL A 125 3.21 -2.58 -8.25
N ALA A 126 4.26 -2.75 -9.05
CA ALA A 126 5.60 -2.35 -8.71
C ALA A 126 5.77 -0.82 -8.84
N TYR A 127 6.90 -0.29 -8.37
CA TYR A 127 7.12 1.17 -8.39
C TYR A 127 7.09 1.76 -9.80
N GLU A 128 7.67 1.08 -10.78
CA GLU A 128 7.65 1.51 -12.19
C GLU A 128 6.24 1.52 -12.78
N ASP A 129 5.39 0.55 -12.40
CA ASP A 129 3.99 0.49 -12.84
C ASP A 129 3.19 1.66 -12.26
N ALA A 130 3.45 1.98 -10.98
CA ALA A 130 2.83 3.13 -10.31
C ALA A 130 3.22 4.45 -10.96
N LEU A 131 4.51 4.63 -11.33
CA LEU A 131 4.98 5.80 -12.08
C LEU A 131 4.35 5.89 -13.47
N ALA A 132 4.27 4.77 -14.19
CA ALA A 132 3.67 4.72 -15.51
C ALA A 132 2.19 5.11 -15.48
N TYR A 133 1.44 4.58 -14.49
CA TYR A 133 0.04 4.96 -14.28
C TYR A 133 -0.09 6.45 -13.96
N ALA A 134 0.70 6.97 -13.01
CA ALA A 134 0.66 8.37 -12.62
C ALA A 134 0.93 9.29 -13.81
N SER A 135 1.99 9.01 -14.57
CA SER A 135 2.33 9.77 -15.80
C SER A 135 1.22 9.77 -16.85
N TRP A 136 0.64 8.58 -17.14
CA TRP A 136 -0.50 8.49 -18.07
C TRP A 136 -1.70 9.31 -17.62
N ALA A 137 -1.97 9.31 -16.30
CA ALA A 137 -3.08 10.06 -15.73
C ALA A 137 -2.81 11.58 -15.64
N GLY A 138 -1.63 12.08 -16.04
CA GLY A 138 -1.21 13.45 -15.85
C GLY A 138 -1.05 13.83 -14.38
N LYS A 139 -0.62 12.89 -13.56
CA LYS A 139 -0.45 12.98 -12.10
C LYS A 139 0.95 12.53 -11.68
N GLU A 140 1.21 12.56 -10.38
CA GLU A 140 2.44 12.12 -9.76
C GLU A 140 2.14 11.24 -8.53
N LEU A 141 3.14 10.49 -8.06
CA LEU A 141 3.06 9.86 -6.75
C LEU A 141 3.25 10.92 -5.65
N PRO A 142 2.53 10.81 -4.52
CA PRO A 142 2.72 11.72 -3.40
C PRO A 142 4.13 11.56 -2.81
N THR A 143 4.70 12.64 -2.29
CA THR A 143 5.79 12.53 -1.35
C THR A 143 5.27 11.92 -0.04
N GLU A 144 6.17 11.37 0.78
CA GLU A 144 5.82 10.88 2.11
C GLU A 144 5.18 11.98 2.96
N THR A 145 5.70 13.21 2.86
CA THR A 145 5.17 14.38 3.58
C THR A 145 3.75 14.72 3.15
N GLU A 146 3.48 14.77 1.85
CA GLU A 146 2.13 15.02 1.31
C GLU A 146 1.15 13.90 1.73
N TRP A 147 1.60 12.66 1.60
CA TRP A 147 0.77 11.51 1.95
C TRP A 147 0.38 11.52 3.43
N GLU A 148 1.36 11.78 4.33
CA GLU A 148 1.09 11.78 5.76
C GLU A 148 0.23 12.97 6.19
N LEU A 149 0.46 14.19 5.67
CA LEU A 149 -0.42 15.34 5.89
C LEU A 149 -1.87 15.00 5.50
N ALA A 150 -2.05 14.44 4.32
CA ALA A 150 -3.35 14.01 3.82
C ALA A 150 -3.99 12.93 4.72
N ALA A 151 -3.21 11.93 5.16
CA ALA A 151 -3.69 10.84 6.01
C ALA A 151 -4.13 11.30 7.40
N ARG A 152 -3.46 12.29 7.98
CA ARG A 152 -3.83 12.86 9.28
C ARG A 152 -5.19 13.53 9.28
N GLY A 153 -5.68 14.00 8.13
CA GLY A 153 -7.05 14.53 8.01
C GLY A 153 -7.36 15.72 8.93
N GLY A 154 -6.32 16.52 9.31
CA GLY A 154 -6.43 17.63 10.25
C GLY A 154 -6.27 17.24 11.73
N LEU A 155 -6.02 15.99 12.05
CA LEU A 155 -5.78 15.48 13.40
C LEU A 155 -4.25 15.45 13.67
N GLU A 156 -3.71 16.51 14.26
CA GLU A 156 -2.31 16.56 14.60
C GLU A 156 -1.99 15.63 15.79
N GLY A 157 -0.97 14.80 15.64
CA GLY A 157 -0.49 13.91 16.71
C GLY A 157 -1.37 12.67 16.99
N ALA A 158 -2.55 12.57 16.39
CA ALA A 158 -3.41 11.41 16.59
C ALA A 158 -2.76 10.10 16.09
N THR A 159 -3.06 9.01 16.78
CA THR A 159 -2.53 7.68 16.49
C THR A 159 -3.00 7.16 15.15
N TYR A 160 -4.30 7.30 14.87
CA TYR A 160 -4.95 6.84 13.63
C TYR A 160 -5.47 8.02 12.81
N ALA A 161 -5.83 7.77 11.58
CA ALA A 161 -6.44 8.77 10.68
C ALA A 161 -7.83 9.27 11.15
N TRP A 162 -8.38 8.66 12.21
CA TRP A 162 -9.69 8.96 12.80
C TRP A 162 -9.65 9.32 14.29
N GLY A 163 -8.47 9.37 14.92
CA GLY A 163 -8.28 9.70 16.35
C GLY A 163 -7.37 8.70 17.07
N ASP A 164 -7.54 8.54 18.37
CA ASP A 164 -6.66 7.71 19.20
C ASP A 164 -7.24 6.35 19.58
N GLU A 165 -8.55 6.15 19.42
CA GLU A 165 -9.19 4.87 19.67
C GLU A 165 -9.18 4.02 18.41
N GLU A 166 -8.63 2.79 18.49
CA GLU A 166 -8.50 1.90 17.34
C GLU A 166 -9.86 1.50 16.74
N VAL A 167 -10.83 1.17 17.59
CA VAL A 167 -12.17 0.71 17.19
C VAL A 167 -13.24 1.54 17.92
N PRO A 168 -13.40 2.83 17.56
CA PRO A 168 -14.27 3.75 18.27
C PRO A 168 -15.73 3.26 18.28
N GLY A 169 -16.27 3.11 19.48
CA GLY A 169 -17.64 2.62 19.68
C GLY A 169 -17.89 1.23 19.08
N GLY A 170 -16.88 0.41 18.92
CA GLY A 170 -16.98 -0.94 18.32
C GLY A 170 -17.02 -0.94 16.79
N ARG A 171 -16.77 0.20 16.14
CA ARG A 171 -16.76 0.34 14.68
C ARG A 171 -15.35 0.27 14.10
N TYR A 172 -15.10 -0.68 13.20
CA TYR A 172 -13.87 -0.70 12.42
C TYR A 172 -13.83 0.47 11.44
N MET A 173 -12.69 1.16 11.40
CA MET A 173 -12.52 2.39 10.62
C MET A 173 -11.66 2.18 9.37
N ALA A 174 -11.07 0.99 9.22
CA ALA A 174 -10.22 0.60 8.09
C ALA A 174 -10.30 -0.91 7.89
N ASN A 175 -9.95 -1.36 6.68
CA ASN A 175 -9.78 -2.77 6.37
C ASN A 175 -8.40 -3.21 6.87
N THR A 176 -8.37 -4.01 7.93
CA THR A 176 -7.17 -4.52 8.59
C THR A 176 -7.39 -5.97 9.03
N TRP A 177 -6.37 -6.63 9.50
CA TRP A 177 -6.49 -8.00 10.04
C TRP A 177 -7.00 -7.96 11.48
N GLN A 178 -8.06 -8.72 11.78
CA GLN A 178 -8.61 -8.85 13.12
C GLN A 178 -8.39 -10.26 13.66
N GLY A 179 -7.67 -10.34 14.76
CA GLY A 179 -7.29 -11.60 15.38
C GLY A 179 -5.81 -11.86 15.31
N GLU A 180 -5.40 -13.10 15.45
CA GLU A 180 -3.99 -13.46 15.54
C GLU A 180 -3.38 -13.71 14.16
N PHE A 181 -2.64 -12.71 13.67
CA PHE A 181 -1.91 -12.84 12.41
C PHE A 181 -0.76 -13.86 12.54
N PRO A 182 -0.50 -14.70 11.54
CA PRO A 182 -1.22 -14.88 10.28
C PRO A 182 -2.25 -16.04 10.31
N MET A 183 -2.61 -16.49 11.52
CA MET A 183 -3.35 -17.73 11.74
C MET A 183 -4.88 -17.56 11.66
N THR A 184 -5.39 -16.48 12.23
CA THR A 184 -6.83 -16.30 12.35
C THR A 184 -7.21 -14.85 12.02
N ASN A 185 -7.95 -14.68 10.92
CA ASN A 185 -8.65 -13.43 10.65
C ASN A 185 -10.12 -13.62 11.03
N GLU A 186 -10.59 -12.86 12.00
CA GLU A 186 -11.98 -12.94 12.50
C GLU A 186 -12.98 -12.22 11.60
N LEU A 187 -12.50 -11.51 10.57
CA LEU A 187 -13.33 -10.80 9.57
C LEU A 187 -14.38 -9.85 10.18
N ARG A 188 -14.08 -9.23 11.31
CA ARG A 188 -15.01 -8.33 12.02
C ARG A 188 -15.31 -7.06 11.22
N ASP A 189 -14.38 -6.66 10.35
CA ASP A 189 -14.56 -5.56 9.39
C ASP A 189 -15.32 -5.98 8.11
N GLY A 190 -15.55 -7.28 7.93
CA GLY A 190 -16.29 -7.88 6.82
C GLY A 190 -15.45 -8.30 5.62
N TRP A 191 -14.12 -8.19 5.68
CA TRP A 191 -13.25 -8.41 4.52
C TRP A 191 -12.07 -9.35 4.82
N GLU A 192 -11.89 -10.34 3.95
CA GLU A 192 -10.75 -11.27 4.00
C GLU A 192 -9.52 -10.70 3.26
N TRP A 193 -9.77 -10.02 2.16
CA TRP A 193 -8.79 -9.40 1.26
C TRP A 193 -9.06 -7.90 1.17
N THR A 194 -8.67 -7.26 0.07
CA THR A 194 -9.02 -5.85 -0.15
C THR A 194 -10.54 -5.64 -0.08
N SER A 195 -10.96 -4.46 0.32
CA SER A 195 -12.35 -4.00 0.25
C SER A 195 -12.56 -3.04 -0.92
N PRO A 196 -13.80 -2.85 -1.41
CA PRO A 196 -14.09 -1.75 -2.32
C PRO A 196 -13.68 -0.42 -1.70
N VAL A 197 -13.07 0.46 -2.50
CA VAL A 197 -12.66 1.78 -1.99
C VAL A 197 -13.86 2.55 -1.45
N GLY A 198 -13.64 3.25 -0.33
CA GLY A 198 -14.71 4.02 0.32
C GLY A 198 -15.69 3.18 1.14
N THR A 199 -15.37 1.92 1.44
CA THR A 199 -16.17 1.08 2.34
C THR A 199 -16.18 1.61 3.77
N PHE A 200 -15.05 2.16 4.22
CA PHE A 200 -14.88 2.73 5.55
C PHE A 200 -15.06 4.26 5.52
N PRO A 201 -15.29 4.89 6.69
CA PRO A 201 -15.44 6.34 6.74
C PRO A 201 -14.23 7.10 6.23
N PRO A 202 -14.41 8.25 5.57
CA PRO A 202 -13.31 9.12 5.22
C PRO A 202 -12.72 9.80 6.47
N ASN A 203 -11.47 10.25 6.34
CA ASN A 203 -10.86 11.15 7.32
C ASN A 203 -11.41 12.58 7.20
N GLY A 204 -10.91 13.51 8.03
CA GLY A 204 -11.38 14.90 8.07
C GLY A 204 -11.19 15.70 6.77
N TYR A 205 -10.37 15.23 5.83
CA TYR A 205 -10.21 15.82 4.49
C TYR A 205 -11.06 15.14 3.41
N GLY A 206 -11.93 14.20 3.80
CA GLY A 206 -12.79 13.47 2.86
C GLY A 206 -12.04 12.42 2.03
N LEU A 207 -10.91 11.91 2.57
CA LEU A 207 -10.09 10.87 1.94
C LEU A 207 -10.41 9.52 2.54
N TYR A 208 -10.57 8.53 1.69
CA TYR A 208 -10.89 7.16 2.04
C TYR A 208 -9.64 6.26 1.98
N ASP A 209 -9.64 5.22 2.79
CA ASP A 209 -8.63 4.15 2.76
C ASP A 209 -7.18 4.71 2.86
N MET A 210 -7.00 5.80 3.63
CA MET A 210 -5.65 6.34 3.89
C MET A 210 -4.84 5.38 4.75
N THR A 211 -5.50 4.55 5.53
CA THR A 211 -4.85 3.48 6.29
C THR A 211 -5.65 2.18 6.16
N GLY A 212 -4.96 1.03 6.20
CA GLY A 212 -5.53 -0.27 5.86
C GLY A 212 -5.74 -0.47 4.36
N ASN A 213 -6.45 -1.47 3.97
CA ASN A 213 -6.76 -1.91 2.62
C ASN A 213 -5.49 -2.29 1.83
N VAL A 214 -4.72 -1.33 1.30
CA VAL A 214 -3.46 -1.57 0.61
C VAL A 214 -2.37 -0.59 1.02
N TRP A 215 -1.12 -1.04 1.06
CA TRP A 215 0.04 -0.16 1.08
C TRP A 215 0.07 0.70 -0.17
N GLU A 216 0.59 1.91 -0.06
CA GLU A 216 0.67 2.85 -1.16
C GLU A 216 2.09 3.36 -1.37
N TRP A 217 2.54 3.34 -2.63
CA TRP A 217 3.82 3.90 -3.03
C TRP A 217 3.88 5.41 -2.82
N THR A 218 5.03 5.89 -2.35
CA THR A 218 5.39 7.32 -2.36
C THR A 218 6.63 7.57 -3.22
N ALA A 219 6.88 8.82 -3.57
CA ALA A 219 8.04 9.21 -4.38
C ALA A 219 9.37 9.10 -3.62
N ASP A 220 9.33 9.11 -2.26
CA ASP A 220 10.52 9.21 -1.43
C ASP A 220 11.33 7.92 -1.37
N GLY A 221 12.65 8.09 -1.32
CA GLY A 221 13.58 6.99 -1.09
C GLY A 221 13.60 6.56 0.39
N PHE A 222 13.80 5.27 0.62
CA PHE A 222 14.07 4.72 1.94
C PHE A 222 15.51 4.18 1.99
N GLY A 223 16.39 4.88 2.73
CA GLY A 223 17.81 4.54 2.80
C GLY A 223 18.59 4.87 1.51
N PRO A 224 19.71 4.21 1.25
CA PRO A 224 20.55 4.45 0.07
C PRO A 224 19.78 4.22 -1.24
N GLN A 225 19.91 5.16 -2.18
CA GLN A 225 19.30 5.06 -3.50
C GLN A 225 20.30 4.64 -4.60
N ASP A 226 21.59 4.74 -4.32
CA ASP A 226 22.68 4.30 -5.20
C ASP A 226 23.04 2.82 -4.91
N VAL A 227 22.08 1.96 -5.17
CA VAL A 227 22.18 0.49 -5.01
C VAL A 227 21.44 -0.19 -6.16
N PRO A 228 21.76 -1.44 -6.54
CA PRO A 228 21.12 -2.12 -7.66
C PRO A 228 19.60 -2.14 -7.58
N ILE A 229 19.04 -2.38 -6.40
CA ILE A 229 17.59 -2.37 -6.15
C ILE A 229 17.30 -1.39 -5.00
N PRO A 230 17.04 -0.12 -5.31
CA PRO A 230 16.71 0.88 -4.29
C PRO A 230 15.34 0.61 -3.67
N ARG A 231 15.13 1.21 -2.50
CA ARG A 231 13.84 1.10 -1.81
C ARG A 231 13.14 2.44 -1.78
N LYS A 232 11.83 2.38 -1.85
CA LYS A 232 10.93 3.52 -1.69
C LYS A 232 10.13 3.39 -0.39
N VAL A 233 9.67 4.53 0.10
CA VAL A 233 8.74 4.56 1.23
C VAL A 233 7.36 4.14 0.75
N THR A 234 6.75 3.21 1.48
CA THR A 234 5.32 2.90 1.35
C THR A 234 4.60 3.28 2.64
N LYS A 235 3.36 3.69 2.52
CA LYS A 235 2.53 4.24 3.60
C LYS A 235 1.18 3.52 3.70
N GLY A 236 0.54 3.62 4.85
CA GLY A 236 -0.86 3.28 5.07
C GLY A 236 -1.13 1.92 5.69
N GLY A 237 -0.23 0.96 5.59
CA GLY A 237 -0.55 -0.41 5.97
C GLY A 237 -1.52 -1.08 4.99
N SER A 238 -2.04 -2.24 5.33
CA SER A 238 -2.93 -3.00 4.46
C SER A 238 -3.90 -3.88 5.24
N PHE A 239 -4.76 -4.61 4.53
CA PHE A 239 -5.65 -5.63 5.10
C PHE A 239 -4.92 -6.77 5.85
N LEU A 240 -3.61 -6.91 5.67
CA LEU A 240 -2.75 -7.86 6.40
C LEU A 240 -2.12 -7.28 7.67
N CYS A 241 -2.33 -6.00 7.95
CA CYS A 241 -1.76 -5.37 9.13
C CYS A 241 -2.61 -5.65 10.37
N ALA A 242 -1.96 -6.18 11.41
CA ALA A 242 -2.56 -6.61 12.66
C ALA A 242 -1.83 -6.03 13.87
N PRO A 243 -2.49 -5.82 15.01
CA PRO A 243 -1.84 -5.32 16.23
C PRO A 243 -0.66 -6.17 16.71
N ASN A 244 -0.75 -7.50 16.56
CA ASN A 244 0.28 -8.44 17.02
C ASN A 244 1.47 -8.60 16.07
N TYR A 245 1.40 -8.08 14.83
CA TYR A 245 2.47 -8.25 13.85
C TYR A 245 2.87 -6.98 13.13
N CYS A 246 1.94 -6.27 12.51
CA CYS A 246 2.18 -5.11 11.66
C CYS A 246 1.21 -3.99 12.05
N HIS A 247 1.43 -3.31 13.16
CA HIS A 247 0.57 -2.19 13.59
C HIS A 247 0.90 -0.91 12.80
N ARG A 248 0.85 -1.00 11.44
CA ARG A 248 1.25 0.10 10.53
C ARG A 248 0.09 0.77 9.79
N TYR A 249 -1.16 0.49 10.15
CA TYR A 249 -2.34 1.25 9.67
C TYR A 249 -2.52 2.57 10.43
N ARG A 250 -1.43 3.36 10.49
CA ARG A 250 -1.32 4.66 11.17
C ARG A 250 -0.65 5.67 10.23
N PRO A 251 -1.05 6.96 10.24
CA PRO A 251 -0.46 7.97 9.35
C PRO A 251 1.06 8.06 9.43
N ALA A 252 1.63 7.99 10.65
CA ALA A 252 3.08 8.07 10.86
C ALA A 252 3.84 6.83 10.37
N ALA A 253 3.18 5.67 10.29
CA ALA A 253 3.84 4.43 9.93
C ALA A 253 4.37 4.46 8.49
N ARG A 254 5.55 3.87 8.32
CA ARG A 254 6.26 3.78 7.05
C ARG A 254 6.95 2.43 6.91
N MET A 255 7.17 2.01 5.69
CA MET A 255 7.90 0.77 5.40
C MET A 255 8.78 0.95 4.16
N ALA A 256 9.93 0.31 4.18
CA ALA A 256 10.82 0.22 3.03
C ALA A 256 10.35 -0.88 2.09
N GLN A 257 10.13 -0.55 0.82
CA GLN A 257 9.76 -1.51 -0.19
C GLN A 257 10.72 -1.43 -1.39
N PRO A 258 11.39 -2.54 -1.81
CA PRO A 258 12.18 -2.57 -3.03
C PRO A 258 11.33 -2.17 -4.24
N VAL A 259 11.93 -1.40 -5.17
CA VAL A 259 11.20 -0.84 -6.33
C VAL A 259 10.67 -1.90 -7.29
N ASP A 260 11.27 -3.07 -7.29
CA ASP A 260 10.92 -4.24 -8.10
C ASP A 260 9.98 -5.23 -7.40
N THR A 261 9.42 -4.82 -6.26
CA THR A 261 8.46 -5.66 -5.54
C THR A 261 7.05 -5.42 -6.03
N SER A 262 6.32 -6.52 -6.26
CA SER A 262 4.87 -6.54 -6.42
C SER A 262 4.25 -7.52 -5.43
N THR A 263 3.14 -7.14 -4.79
CA THR A 263 2.47 -7.97 -3.79
C THR A 263 0.96 -7.81 -3.82
N CYS A 264 0.23 -8.79 -3.29
CA CYS A 264 -1.23 -8.78 -3.22
C CYS A 264 -1.83 -7.69 -2.32
N HIS A 265 -1.02 -6.84 -1.69
CA HIS A 265 -1.46 -5.80 -0.77
C HIS A 265 -0.79 -4.43 -1.01
N LEU A 266 -0.17 -4.23 -2.19
CA LEU A 266 0.57 -3.03 -2.54
C LEU A 266 -0.01 -2.39 -3.81
N GLY A 267 -0.45 -1.16 -3.68
CA GLY A 267 -1.09 -0.34 -4.70
C GLY A 267 -0.56 1.10 -4.67
N LEU A 268 -1.40 2.06 -5.08
CA LEU A 268 -1.01 3.48 -5.20
C LEU A 268 -2.22 4.42 -5.12
N ARG A 269 -1.94 5.69 -4.81
CA ARG A 269 -2.78 6.86 -5.13
C ARG A 269 -1.92 7.98 -5.69
N CYS A 270 -2.53 8.94 -6.37
CA CYS A 270 -1.81 10.00 -7.05
C CYS A 270 -2.17 11.39 -6.53
N VAL A 271 -1.25 12.33 -6.78
CA VAL A 271 -1.40 13.76 -6.51
C VAL A 271 -1.25 14.59 -7.78
N VAL A 272 -1.73 15.83 -7.72
CA VAL A 272 -1.43 16.89 -8.69
C VAL A 272 -0.99 18.11 -7.88
N ARG A 273 0.17 18.66 -8.22
CA ARG A 273 0.67 19.89 -7.64
C ARG A 273 0.33 21.05 -8.56
N GLU A 274 -0.05 22.19 -8.00
CA GLU A 274 -0.17 23.40 -8.78
C GLU A 274 1.23 23.91 -9.14
N ALA A 275 1.41 24.37 -10.39
CA ALA A 275 2.67 24.86 -10.91
C ALA A 275 3.05 26.21 -10.30
#